data_6b55acc76fee65ef329c9d39dcc959c9
#
_entry.id   6b55acc76fee65ef329c9d39dcc959c9
#
_cell.length_a   1.000
_cell.length_b   1.000
_cell.length_c   1.000
_cell.angle_alpha   90.00
_cell.angle_beta   90.00
_cell.angle_gamma   90.00
#
_symmetry.space_group_name_H-M   'P 1'
#
loop_
_entity.id
_entity.type
_entity.pdbx_description
1 polymer ?
#
loop_
_entity_poly.entity_id
_entity_poly.type
_entity_poly.pdbx_seq_one_letter_code
_entity_poly.pdbx_strand_id
1 'polypeptide(L)'
;MLPDLARNFVKGSRIAPHKTVPLQPEHQQLNEGSAMHYALDKVFHNSQFFNSSYSHIRELTRQAGFDSSFPRYFFFNHIFLELMLDRYLIRQHPQSATEFYRSLHVIEPQPLKDFLQLHDIVQGEEFFAKFERFRDVRYLFHYPDNEKMIYS
;
A
#
# COMPACT_ATOMS: atom_id res chain seq x y z
N MET A 1 3.14 -2.40 0.12
CA MET A 1 3.16 -1.32 1.14
C MET A 1 4.42 -0.46 1.10
N LEU A 2 5.65 -0.98 1.40
CA LEU A 2 6.86 -0.12 1.38
C LEU A 2 7.05 0.60 0.05
N PRO A 3 6.91 -0.04 -1.14
CA PRO A 3 6.98 0.65 -2.41
C PRO A 3 5.95 1.78 -2.57
N ASP A 4 4.74 1.62 -2.06
CA ASP A 4 3.68 2.63 -2.17
C ASP A 4 3.95 3.84 -1.28
N LEU A 5 4.39 3.60 -0.03
CA LEU A 5 4.80 4.67 0.87
C LEU A 5 5.99 5.46 0.33
N ALA A 6 6.96 4.78 -0.29
CA ALA A 6 8.13 5.41 -0.88
C ALA A 6 7.84 6.22 -2.15
N ARG A 7 6.77 5.90 -2.88
CA ARG A 7 6.41 6.52 -4.16
C ARG A 7 6.30 8.05 -4.09
N ASN A 8 5.90 8.59 -2.95
CA ASN A 8 5.75 10.03 -2.74
C ASN A 8 7.09 10.77 -2.51
N PHE A 9 8.18 10.04 -2.24
CA PHE A 9 9.51 10.60 -1.93
C PHE A 9 10.45 10.57 -3.12
N VAL A 10 10.06 9.92 -4.21
CA VAL A 10 10.96 9.67 -5.33
C VAL A 10 10.30 10.06 -6.64
N LYS A 11 10.69 11.20 -7.20
CA LYS A 11 10.31 11.54 -8.56
C LYS A 11 10.99 10.58 -9.54
N GLY A 12 10.24 9.60 -10.04
CA GLY A 12 10.69 8.70 -11.09
C GLY A 12 11.47 7.47 -10.64
N SER A 13 11.84 7.33 -9.37
CA SER A 13 12.51 6.14 -8.86
C SER A 13 11.49 5.17 -8.24
N ARG A 14 11.76 3.88 -8.37
CA ARG A 14 11.02 2.83 -7.69
C ARG A 14 11.98 2.14 -6.74
N ILE A 15 11.48 1.69 -5.58
CA ILE A 15 12.18 0.64 -4.86
C ILE A 15 12.18 -0.57 -5.79
N ALA A 16 13.31 -0.80 -6.45
CA ALA A 16 13.48 -1.93 -7.35
C ALA A 16 14.39 -2.95 -6.67
N PRO A 17 14.06 -4.25 -6.71
CA PRO A 17 14.94 -5.28 -6.17
C PRO A 17 16.31 -5.20 -6.81
N HIS A 18 17.36 -4.91 -6.02
CA HIS A 18 18.74 -4.92 -6.50
C HIS A 18 19.19 -6.37 -6.72
N LYS A 19 19.52 -6.72 -7.95
CA LYS A 19 19.94 -8.08 -8.32
C LYS A 19 21.41 -8.38 -8.02
N THR A 20 22.24 -7.37 -7.73
CA THR A 20 23.69 -7.49 -7.81
C THR A 20 24.49 -7.01 -6.60
N VAL A 21 23.87 -6.42 -5.58
CA VAL A 21 24.58 -5.95 -4.39
C VAL A 21 24.41 -6.97 -3.27
N PRO A 22 25.49 -7.44 -2.60
CA PRO A 22 25.38 -8.20 -1.37
C PRO A 22 24.65 -7.36 -0.33
N LEU A 23 23.40 -7.71 -0.06
CA LEU A 23 22.59 -7.04 0.93
C LEU A 23 22.85 -7.66 2.31
N GLN A 24 22.84 -6.85 3.35
CA GLN A 24 22.73 -7.36 4.71
C GLN A 24 21.40 -8.12 4.87
N PRO A 25 21.29 -9.08 5.80
CA PRO A 25 20.09 -9.91 5.94
C PRO A 25 18.79 -9.09 6.07
N GLU A 26 18.83 -7.96 6.77
CA GLU A 26 17.70 -7.06 6.96
C GLU A 26 17.29 -6.37 5.64
N HIS A 27 18.26 -5.94 4.84
CA HIS A 27 18.03 -5.37 3.50
C HIS A 27 17.52 -6.41 2.53
N GLN A 28 17.96 -7.66 2.65
CA GLN A 28 17.48 -8.76 1.83
C GLN A 28 15.99 -9.00 2.06
N GLN A 29 15.52 -9.02 3.31
CA GLN A 29 14.10 -9.18 3.62
C GLN A 29 13.24 -8.03 3.05
N LEU A 30 13.70 -6.77 3.16
CA LEU A 30 13.02 -5.61 2.59
C LEU A 30 12.97 -5.68 1.05
N ASN A 31 14.05 -6.15 0.43
CA ASN A 31 14.14 -6.34 -1.01
C ASN A 31 13.20 -7.45 -1.50
N GLU A 32 13.18 -8.60 -0.84
CA GLU A 32 12.29 -9.72 -1.14
C GLU A 32 10.81 -9.32 -0.96
N GLY A 33 10.50 -8.63 0.13
CA GLY A 33 9.16 -8.10 0.38
C GLY A 33 8.72 -7.09 -0.69
N SER A 34 9.63 -6.25 -1.18
CA SER A 34 9.36 -5.32 -2.27
C SER A 34 9.15 -6.04 -3.60
N ALA A 35 9.96 -7.06 -3.89
CA ALA A 35 9.80 -7.91 -5.08
C ALA A 35 8.47 -8.66 -5.08
N MET A 36 8.10 -9.23 -3.93
CA MET A 36 6.84 -9.92 -3.74
C MET A 36 5.65 -8.97 -3.92
N HIS A 37 5.72 -7.76 -3.36
CA HIS A 37 4.69 -6.74 -3.55
C HIS A 37 4.44 -6.47 -5.03
N TYR A 38 5.48 -6.18 -5.82
CA TYR A 38 5.32 -5.92 -7.25
C TYR A 38 4.80 -7.13 -8.03
N ALA A 39 5.21 -8.34 -7.65
CA ALA A 39 4.73 -9.56 -8.30
C ALA A 39 3.24 -9.78 -8.04
N LEU A 40 2.80 -9.63 -6.80
CA LEU A 40 1.39 -9.78 -6.40
C LEU A 40 0.52 -8.67 -7.00
N ASP A 41 0.98 -7.42 -6.96
CA ASP A 41 0.32 -6.28 -7.56
C ASP A 41 0.05 -6.50 -9.06
N LYS A 42 1.06 -6.99 -9.78
CA LYS A 42 0.92 -7.35 -11.19
C LYS A 42 -0.12 -8.46 -11.42
N VAL A 43 -0.12 -9.50 -10.59
CA VAL A 43 -1.10 -10.60 -10.69
C VAL A 43 -2.50 -10.09 -10.39
N PHE A 44 -2.65 -9.30 -9.32
CA PHE A 44 -3.94 -8.73 -8.91
C PHE A 44 -4.56 -7.86 -10.00
N HIS A 45 -3.81 -6.87 -10.51
CA HIS A 45 -4.31 -5.93 -11.52
C HIS A 45 -4.57 -6.55 -12.90
N ASN A 46 -3.95 -7.69 -13.21
CA ASN A 46 -4.23 -8.43 -14.44
C ASN A 46 -5.28 -9.54 -14.25
N SER A 47 -5.82 -9.73 -13.06
CA SER A 47 -6.82 -10.76 -12.79
C SER A 47 -8.19 -10.41 -13.39
N GLN A 48 -8.95 -11.44 -13.74
CA GLN A 48 -10.33 -11.27 -14.15
C GLN A 48 -11.17 -10.65 -13.02
N PHE A 49 -10.88 -11.01 -11.77
CA PHE A 49 -11.54 -10.43 -10.59
C PHE A 49 -11.39 -8.91 -10.58
N PHE A 50 -10.14 -8.41 -10.66
CA PHE A 50 -9.90 -6.96 -10.66
C PHE A 50 -10.63 -6.27 -11.79
N ASN A 51 -10.49 -6.75 -13.02
CA ASN A 51 -11.06 -6.11 -14.20
C ASN A 51 -12.60 -6.09 -14.17
N SER A 52 -13.24 -7.17 -13.74
CA SER A 52 -14.70 -7.23 -13.64
C SER A 52 -15.22 -6.35 -12.50
N SER A 53 -14.59 -6.39 -11.33
CA SER A 53 -14.96 -5.58 -10.16
C SER A 53 -14.74 -4.09 -10.41
N TYR A 54 -13.63 -3.72 -11.04
CA TYR A 54 -13.35 -2.33 -11.43
C TYR A 54 -14.40 -1.79 -12.40
N SER A 55 -14.79 -2.58 -13.40
CA SER A 55 -15.83 -2.21 -14.36
C SER A 55 -17.18 -2.02 -13.67
N HIS A 56 -17.52 -2.88 -12.72
CA HIS A 56 -18.75 -2.77 -11.94
C HIS A 56 -18.76 -1.52 -11.04
N ILE A 57 -17.68 -1.26 -10.31
CA ILE A 57 -17.54 -0.06 -9.48
C ILE A 57 -17.63 1.20 -10.33
N ARG A 58 -16.98 1.24 -11.48
CA ARG A 58 -17.06 2.36 -12.40
C ARG A 58 -18.49 2.66 -12.85
N GLU A 59 -19.29 1.64 -13.08
CA GLU A 59 -20.71 1.83 -13.41
C GLU A 59 -21.52 2.34 -12.21
N LEU A 60 -21.31 1.79 -11.03
CA LEU A 60 -21.99 2.26 -9.80
C LEU A 60 -21.65 3.73 -9.47
N THR A 61 -20.39 4.12 -9.57
CA THR A 61 -19.96 5.50 -9.32
C THR A 61 -20.51 6.45 -10.36
N ARG A 62 -20.60 6.03 -11.64
CA ARG A 62 -21.24 6.80 -12.70
C ARG A 62 -22.74 7.02 -12.42
N GLN A 63 -23.45 6.00 -11.96
CA GLN A 63 -24.87 6.10 -11.57
C GLN A 63 -25.07 7.01 -10.36
N ALA A 64 -24.09 7.09 -9.46
CA ALA A 64 -24.06 8.00 -8.32
C ALA A 64 -23.66 9.45 -8.69
N GLY A 65 -23.45 9.75 -9.97
CA GLY A 65 -23.10 11.08 -10.45
C GLY A 65 -21.62 11.39 -10.54
N PHE A 66 -20.75 10.41 -10.28
CA PHE A 66 -19.31 10.55 -10.47
C PHE A 66 -18.95 10.02 -11.86
N ASP A 67 -18.49 10.88 -12.73
CA ASP A 67 -18.08 10.51 -14.09
C ASP A 67 -16.67 11.02 -14.43
N SER A 68 -16.28 10.98 -15.68
CA SER A 68 -14.97 11.41 -16.16
C SER A 68 -14.63 12.87 -15.92
N SER A 69 -15.63 13.72 -15.56
CA SER A 69 -15.40 15.12 -15.16
C SER A 69 -14.87 15.24 -13.73
N PHE A 70 -15.08 14.21 -12.91
CA PHE A 70 -14.53 14.14 -11.55
C PHE A 70 -13.00 14.00 -11.58
N PRO A 71 -12.26 14.86 -10.85
CA PRO A 71 -10.80 14.81 -10.86
C PRO A 71 -10.27 13.42 -10.47
N ARG A 72 -9.39 12.88 -11.31
CA ARG A 72 -8.78 11.56 -11.09
C ARG A 72 -9.80 10.41 -10.98
N TYR A 73 -10.91 10.47 -11.69
CA TYR A 73 -11.99 9.47 -11.66
C TYR A 73 -11.49 8.01 -11.78
N PHE A 74 -10.55 7.75 -12.69
CA PHE A 74 -9.98 6.40 -12.83
C PHE A 74 -9.21 5.95 -11.58
N PHE A 75 -8.43 6.85 -11.00
CA PHE A 75 -7.69 6.58 -9.76
C PHE A 75 -8.64 6.38 -8.58
N PHE A 76 -9.69 7.19 -8.48
CA PHE A 76 -10.71 7.05 -7.45
C PHE A 76 -11.35 5.65 -7.47
N ASN A 77 -11.81 5.17 -8.63
CA ASN A 77 -12.43 3.85 -8.74
C ASN A 77 -11.47 2.71 -8.39
N HIS A 78 -10.19 2.86 -8.74
CA HIS A 78 -9.14 1.90 -8.40
C HIS A 78 -8.96 1.81 -6.88
N ILE A 79 -8.69 2.93 -6.23
CA ILE A 79 -8.50 2.97 -4.77
C ILE A 79 -9.77 2.51 -4.02
N PHE A 80 -10.95 2.90 -4.52
CA PHE A 80 -12.20 2.46 -3.91
C PHE A 80 -12.36 0.94 -3.96
N LEU A 81 -12.00 0.29 -5.07
CA LEU A 81 -12.00 -1.18 -5.16
C LEU A 81 -11.06 -1.80 -4.12
N GLU A 82 -9.84 -1.30 -4.01
CA GLU A 82 -8.85 -1.82 -3.05
C GLU A 82 -9.33 -1.64 -1.61
N LEU A 83 -9.85 -0.47 -1.25
CA LEU A 83 -10.42 -0.20 0.07
C LEU A 83 -11.58 -1.13 0.41
N MET A 84 -12.47 -1.41 -0.55
CA MET A 84 -13.60 -2.33 -0.34
C MET A 84 -13.14 -3.77 -0.18
N LEU A 85 -12.08 -4.16 -0.90
CA LEU A 85 -11.48 -5.48 -0.77
C LEU A 85 -10.80 -5.63 0.61
N ASP A 86 -9.99 -4.67 1.02
CA ASP A 86 -9.36 -4.65 2.34
C ASP A 86 -10.40 -4.73 3.46
N ARG A 87 -11.46 -3.94 3.35
CA ARG A 87 -12.58 -3.99 4.29
C ARG A 87 -13.22 -5.36 4.35
N TYR A 88 -13.48 -6.00 3.21
CA TYR A 88 -14.03 -7.34 3.14
C TYR A 88 -13.11 -8.35 3.81
N LEU A 89 -11.82 -8.34 3.48
CA LEU A 89 -10.83 -9.27 4.04
C LEU A 89 -10.68 -9.11 5.55
N ILE A 90 -10.63 -7.88 6.05
CA ILE A 90 -10.52 -7.62 7.50
C ILE A 90 -11.79 -8.05 8.25
N ARG A 91 -12.97 -7.93 7.64
CA ARG A 91 -14.21 -8.46 8.24
C ARG A 91 -14.22 -9.98 8.31
N GLN A 92 -13.67 -10.67 7.31
CA GLN A 92 -13.57 -12.12 7.30
C GLN A 92 -12.47 -12.63 8.25
N HIS A 93 -11.38 -11.87 8.38
CA HIS A 93 -10.16 -12.22 9.12
C HIS A 93 -9.69 -11.05 10.00
N PRO A 94 -10.38 -10.72 11.11
CA PRO A 94 -10.06 -9.55 11.93
C PRO A 94 -8.63 -9.57 12.51
N GLN A 95 -8.07 -10.75 12.75
CA GLN A 95 -6.70 -10.92 13.24
C GLN A 95 -5.64 -10.41 12.25
N SER A 96 -5.94 -10.38 10.95
CA SER A 96 -4.98 -9.94 9.92
C SER A 96 -4.53 -8.49 10.14
N ALA A 97 -5.42 -7.59 10.56
CA ALA A 97 -5.05 -6.22 10.90
C ALA A 97 -4.09 -6.17 12.10
N THR A 98 -4.33 -6.99 13.13
CA THR A 98 -3.47 -7.09 14.30
C THR A 98 -2.08 -7.60 13.94
N GLU A 99 -2.01 -8.67 13.15
CA GLU A 99 -0.75 -9.27 12.69
C GLU A 99 0.03 -8.30 11.79
N PHE A 100 -0.66 -7.60 10.90
CA PHE A 100 -0.06 -6.58 10.06
C PHE A 100 0.62 -5.48 10.89
N TYR A 101 -0.10 -4.85 11.83
CA TYR A 101 0.50 -3.80 12.65
C TYR A 101 1.57 -4.32 13.60
N ARG A 102 1.44 -5.55 14.10
CA ARG A 102 2.51 -6.19 14.87
C ARG A 102 3.79 -6.32 14.05
N SER A 103 3.70 -6.74 12.80
CA SER A 103 4.86 -6.85 11.91
C SER A 103 5.50 -5.49 11.60
N LEU A 104 4.72 -4.41 11.58
CA LEU A 104 5.28 -3.06 11.40
C LEU A 104 6.02 -2.54 12.64
N HIS A 105 5.61 -2.97 13.84
CA HIS A 105 6.24 -2.52 15.08
C HIS A 105 7.64 -3.10 15.32
N VAL A 106 8.00 -4.20 14.68
CA VAL A 106 9.34 -4.81 14.80
C VAL A 106 10.34 -4.28 13.78
N ILE A 107 9.92 -3.36 12.91
CA ILE A 107 10.82 -2.78 11.90
C ILE A 107 11.73 -1.76 12.57
N GLU A 108 13.04 -2.04 12.55
CA GLU A 108 14.07 -1.15 13.05
C GLU A 108 14.27 0.06 12.11
N PRO A 109 14.44 1.27 12.66
CA PRO A 109 14.60 2.49 11.88
C PRO A 109 15.82 2.47 10.95
N GLN A 110 16.98 2.07 11.48
CA GLN A 110 18.24 2.22 10.76
C GLN A 110 18.32 1.31 9.52
N PRO A 111 18.02 0.00 9.59
CA PRO A 111 18.02 -0.85 8.40
C PRO A 111 17.04 -0.35 7.32
N LEU A 112 15.91 0.21 7.72
CA LEU A 112 14.95 0.78 6.76
C LEU A 112 15.51 2.03 6.08
N LYS A 113 16.13 2.95 6.82
CA LYS A 113 16.75 4.15 6.26
C LYS A 113 17.90 3.81 5.31
N ASP A 114 18.76 2.88 5.70
CA ASP A 114 19.89 2.42 4.89
C ASP A 114 19.38 1.77 3.59
N PHE A 115 18.32 0.95 3.68
CA PHE A 115 17.68 0.36 2.51
C PHE A 115 17.10 1.43 1.56
N LEU A 116 16.46 2.48 2.09
CA LEU A 116 15.95 3.58 1.28
C LEU A 116 17.07 4.33 0.56
N GLN A 117 18.22 4.55 1.22
CA GLN A 117 19.38 5.18 0.60
C GLN A 117 19.95 4.36 -0.56
N LEU A 118 19.92 3.02 -0.49
CA LEU A 118 20.30 2.15 -1.61
C LEU A 118 19.41 2.35 -2.86
N HIS A 119 18.25 2.97 -2.67
CA HIS A 119 17.29 3.29 -3.73
C HIS A 119 17.23 4.79 -4.04
N ASP A 120 18.28 5.54 -3.71
CA ASP A 120 18.38 6.99 -3.92
C ASP A 120 17.30 7.82 -3.19
N ILE A 121 16.70 7.26 -2.13
CA ILE A 121 15.73 7.94 -1.28
C ILE A 121 16.48 8.58 -0.11
N VAL A 122 16.86 9.84 -0.28
CA VAL A 122 17.67 10.57 0.71
C VAL A 122 16.86 11.15 1.88
N GLN A 123 15.53 11.21 1.74
CA GLN A 123 14.63 11.73 2.78
C GLN A 123 14.23 10.64 3.80
N GLY A 124 15.18 9.83 4.25
CA GLY A 124 14.92 8.70 5.15
C GLY A 124 14.21 9.09 6.44
N GLU A 125 14.55 10.23 7.04
CA GLU A 125 13.91 10.73 8.26
C GLU A 125 12.44 11.12 8.01
N GLU A 126 12.17 11.87 6.94
CA GLU A 126 10.81 12.27 6.59
C GLU A 126 9.95 11.05 6.23
N PHE A 127 10.53 10.10 5.49
CA PHE A 127 9.86 8.83 5.20
C PHE A 127 9.52 8.09 6.48
N PHE A 128 10.50 7.98 7.40
CA PHE A 128 10.31 7.24 8.65
C PHE A 128 9.23 7.89 9.53
N ALA A 129 9.20 9.21 9.63
CA ALA A 129 8.14 9.93 10.34
C ALA A 129 6.74 9.64 9.76
N LYS A 130 6.61 9.56 8.42
CA LYS A 130 5.34 9.16 7.77
C LYS A 130 5.01 7.69 8.01
N PHE A 131 6.03 6.82 8.01
CA PHE A 131 5.86 5.40 8.33
C PHE A 131 5.36 5.21 9.77
N GLU A 132 5.94 5.90 10.75
CA GLU A 132 5.49 5.88 12.14
C GLU A 132 4.04 6.35 12.26
N ARG A 133 3.71 7.48 11.63
CA ARG A 133 2.33 7.97 11.60
C ARG A 133 1.36 6.95 10.99
N PHE A 134 1.73 6.30 9.89
CA PHE A 134 0.94 5.24 9.28
C PHE A 134 0.72 4.07 10.23
N ARG A 135 1.79 3.63 10.93
CA ARG A 135 1.75 2.57 11.92
C ARG A 135 0.85 2.91 13.10
N ASP A 136 0.89 4.17 13.57
CA ASP A 136 0.22 4.59 14.81
C ASP A 136 -1.26 4.91 14.59
N VAL A 137 -1.66 5.42 13.43
CA VAL A 137 -3.07 5.71 13.08
C VAL A 137 -3.91 4.45 12.97
N ARG A 138 -3.34 3.34 12.53
CA ARG A 138 -3.99 2.00 12.50
C ARG A 138 -5.35 1.96 11.81
N TYR A 139 -5.51 2.64 10.66
CA TYR A 139 -6.83 2.76 10.01
C TYR A 139 -7.46 1.43 9.60
N LEU A 140 -6.72 0.33 9.42
CA LEU A 140 -7.31 -0.96 9.11
C LEU A 140 -8.30 -1.43 10.17
N PHE A 141 -8.13 -1.01 11.43
CA PHE A 141 -9.12 -1.29 12.48
C PHE A 141 -10.42 -0.49 12.34
N HIS A 142 -10.40 0.59 11.53
CA HIS A 142 -11.59 1.39 11.25
C HIS A 142 -12.42 0.84 10.08
N TYR A 143 -11.81 0.06 9.19
CA TYR A 143 -12.46 -0.44 7.97
C TYR A 143 -13.72 -1.28 8.20
N PRO A 144 -13.83 -2.14 9.25
CA PRO A 144 -15.08 -2.86 9.52
C PRO A 144 -16.27 -1.96 9.88
N ASP A 145 -16.01 -0.78 10.44
CA ASP A 145 -17.02 0.17 10.89
C ASP A 145 -17.30 1.20 9.78
N ASN A 146 -18.61 1.40 9.43
CA ASN A 146 -19.00 2.32 8.37
C ASN A 146 -18.65 3.77 8.69
N GLU A 147 -18.94 4.20 9.93
CA GLU A 147 -18.74 5.59 10.33
C GLU A 147 -17.25 5.91 10.46
N LYS A 148 -16.50 5.03 11.10
CA LYS A 148 -15.05 5.22 11.27
C LYS A 148 -14.28 5.20 9.95
N MET A 149 -14.70 4.36 9.00
CA MET A 149 -14.07 4.29 7.68
C MET A 149 -14.23 5.59 6.88
N ILE A 150 -15.34 6.30 7.05
CA ILE A 150 -15.60 7.56 6.32
C ILE A 150 -14.73 8.70 6.86
N TYR A 151 -14.36 8.66 8.14
CA TYR A 151 -13.61 9.72 8.82
C TYR A 151 -12.14 9.38 9.08
N SER A 152 -11.64 8.24 8.62
CA SER A 152 -10.23 7.84 8.73
C SER A 152 -9.43 8.22 7.48
#